data_2f9391e3a407ba3ec7cca6783b10e919
#
_entry.id   2f9391e3a407ba3ec7cca6783b10e919
#
_cell.length_a   1.000
_cell.length_b   1.000
_cell.length_c   1.000
_cell.angle_alpha   90.00
_cell.angle_beta   90.00
_cell.angle_gamma   90.00
#
_symmetry.space_group_name_H-M   'P 1'
#
loop_
_entity.id
_entity.type
_entity.pdbx_description
1 polymer ?
#
loop_
_entity_poly.entity_id
_entity_poly.type
_entity_poly.pdbx_seq_one_letter_code
_entity_poly.pdbx_strand_id
1 'polypeptide(L)'
;MKRAAYWKATCVAMAVTLLPGVVMAQETTVRIAQQFGLAYLPLIVAIDGKLIEKQGEKLGLAGTKVEVATIASGAAVNDALISGSIDVAMAGSTVLANLWDRTRGRDEIKGMMAIADTPIYFNTVDPRIKSIRDLTSEDRVAMTAGRGTQHALVLQMAAADAFGWDNRTKLDDLTVSMSHPDGVAALLSGGAQVKTHATTVPFIQMELADKRVRTIMKSSDVVGGRHTLIVAYSRDSFLKKNPKLYEATYKGLSEAIDIINADKSAAADLFIRATKSKLTKEQIMAILSDEDMIAYSATPSRVMPFVDYMVKTGRIKNKPDGWKGLFFANVHDLKGS
;
A
#
# COMPACT_ATOMS: atom_id res chain seq x y z
N MET A 1 17.25 52.96 -81.03
CA MET A 1 17.45 51.57 -80.61
C MET A 1 17.17 51.51 -79.12
N LYS A 2 15.95 51.02 -78.67
CA LYS A 2 15.55 50.97 -77.28
C LYS A 2 15.52 49.49 -76.85
N ARG A 3 16.35 49.15 -75.88
CA ARG A 3 16.33 47.79 -75.24
C ARG A 3 15.33 47.76 -74.09
N ALA A 4 14.32 46.92 -74.19
CA ALA A 4 13.39 46.63 -73.13
C ALA A 4 13.98 45.57 -72.18
N ALA A 5 14.01 45.86 -70.89
CA ALA A 5 14.43 44.93 -69.86
C ALA A 5 13.21 44.19 -69.31
N TYR A 6 13.16 42.88 -69.40
CA TYR A 6 12.14 42.01 -68.77
C TYR A 6 12.57 41.64 -67.36
N TRP A 7 11.80 42.09 -66.41
CA TRP A 7 11.92 41.71 -64.98
C TRP A 7 11.13 40.43 -64.75
N LYS A 8 11.82 39.33 -64.44
CA LYS A 8 11.18 38.06 -64.01
C LYS A 8 10.96 38.13 -62.57
N ALA A 9 9.67 38.20 -62.09
CA ALA A 9 9.29 38.04 -60.75
C ALA A 9 9.26 36.56 -60.41
N THR A 10 10.13 36.09 -59.47
CA THR A 10 10.18 34.72 -58.95
C THR A 10 9.30 34.66 -57.69
N CYS A 11 8.11 34.07 -57.81
CA CYS A 11 7.29 33.77 -56.66
C CYS A 11 7.88 32.57 -55.91
N VAL A 12 8.42 32.79 -54.68
CA VAL A 12 8.83 31.76 -53.78
C VAL A 12 7.58 31.32 -53.02
N ALA A 13 7.05 30.18 -53.36
CA ALA A 13 5.98 29.54 -52.60
C ALA A 13 6.58 28.93 -51.32
N MET A 14 6.26 29.51 -50.14
CA MET A 14 6.66 29.04 -48.85
C MET A 14 5.72 27.86 -48.45
N ALA A 15 6.18 26.63 -48.66
CA ALA A 15 5.47 25.43 -48.23
C ALA A 15 5.57 25.33 -46.71
N VAL A 16 4.48 25.65 -46.01
CA VAL A 16 4.34 25.38 -44.57
C VAL A 16 4.12 23.87 -44.38
N THR A 17 5.18 23.17 -44.06
CA THR A 17 5.11 21.77 -43.67
C THR A 17 4.49 21.68 -42.25
N LEU A 18 3.20 21.39 -42.18
CA LEU A 18 2.54 20.93 -40.97
C LEU A 18 3.18 19.59 -40.56
N LEU A 19 4.11 19.62 -39.61
CA LEU A 19 4.58 18.42 -38.96
C LEU A 19 3.38 17.81 -38.18
N PRO A 20 2.98 16.55 -38.46
CA PRO A 20 1.98 15.89 -37.64
C PRO A 20 2.54 15.81 -36.22
N GLY A 21 1.90 16.48 -35.28
CA GLY A 21 2.21 16.31 -33.87
C GLY A 21 2.11 14.83 -33.55
N VAL A 22 3.19 14.24 -33.04
CA VAL A 22 3.16 12.86 -32.51
C VAL A 22 2.20 12.86 -31.34
N VAL A 23 0.95 12.49 -31.59
CA VAL A 23 0.00 12.17 -30.53
C VAL A 23 0.54 10.91 -29.89
N MET A 24 1.29 11.06 -28.80
CA MET A 24 1.65 9.94 -27.94
C MET A 24 0.35 9.29 -27.50
N ALA A 25 0.12 8.05 -27.94
CA ALA A 25 -1.05 7.28 -27.50
C ALA A 25 -1.02 7.21 -25.97
N GLN A 26 -2.05 7.76 -25.35
CA GLN A 26 -2.17 7.73 -23.88
C GLN A 26 -2.36 6.29 -23.45
N GLU A 27 -1.59 5.84 -22.47
CA GLU A 27 -1.73 4.49 -21.91
C GLU A 27 -3.13 4.35 -21.29
N THR A 28 -3.80 3.25 -21.59
CA THR A 28 -5.16 2.97 -21.09
C THR A 28 -5.19 1.83 -20.08
N THR A 29 -4.08 1.11 -19.91
CA THR A 29 -3.99 0.02 -18.93
C THR A 29 -3.23 0.48 -17.70
N VAL A 30 -3.83 0.32 -16.51
CA VAL A 30 -3.14 0.49 -15.23
C VAL A 30 -2.88 -0.87 -14.60
N ARG A 31 -1.62 -1.10 -14.21
CA ARG A 31 -1.16 -2.33 -13.56
C ARG A 31 -0.99 -2.06 -12.06
N ILE A 32 -1.77 -2.75 -11.24
CA ILE A 32 -1.83 -2.54 -9.78
C ILE A 32 -1.35 -3.80 -9.07
N ALA A 33 -0.42 -3.66 -8.11
CA ALA A 33 -0.05 -4.76 -7.24
C ALA A 33 -0.68 -4.59 -5.85
N GLN A 34 -1.16 -5.71 -5.30
CA GLN A 34 -1.66 -5.83 -3.93
C GLN A 34 -1.05 -7.04 -3.22
N GLN A 35 -1.29 -7.15 -1.91
CA GLN A 35 -1.00 -8.34 -1.12
C GLN A 35 -2.30 -9.02 -0.64
N PHE A 36 -2.21 -9.95 0.31
CA PHE A 36 -3.37 -10.63 0.89
C PHE A 36 -3.92 -9.86 2.09
N GLY A 37 -5.24 -9.89 2.27
CA GLY A 37 -5.90 -9.37 3.46
C GLY A 37 -7.10 -8.46 3.18
N LEU A 38 -7.88 -8.21 4.23
CA LEU A 38 -9.09 -7.39 4.14
C LEU A 38 -8.76 -5.92 3.86
N ALA A 39 -7.55 -5.46 4.19
CA ALA A 39 -7.08 -4.10 3.90
C ALA A 39 -7.06 -3.74 2.40
N TYR A 40 -7.12 -4.74 1.50
CA TYR A 40 -7.16 -4.56 0.06
C TYR A 40 -8.59 -4.62 -0.53
N LEU A 41 -9.62 -4.69 0.31
CA LEU A 41 -11.02 -4.71 -0.11
C LEU A 41 -11.39 -3.55 -1.07
N PRO A 42 -10.89 -2.30 -0.90
CA PRO A 42 -11.18 -1.23 -1.85
C PRO A 42 -10.76 -1.56 -3.30
N LEU A 43 -9.64 -2.24 -3.51
CA LEU A 43 -9.26 -2.68 -4.85
C LEU A 43 -10.20 -3.77 -5.38
N ILE A 44 -10.59 -4.72 -4.52
CA ILE A 44 -11.53 -5.80 -4.91
C ILE A 44 -12.87 -5.18 -5.35
N VAL A 45 -13.39 -4.20 -4.59
CA VAL A 45 -14.63 -3.48 -4.94
C VAL A 45 -14.45 -2.67 -6.24
N ALA A 46 -13.32 -1.99 -6.40
CA ALA A 46 -13.04 -1.23 -7.62
C ALA A 46 -13.01 -2.11 -8.86
N ILE A 47 -12.44 -3.33 -8.76
CA ILE A 47 -12.38 -4.30 -9.87
C ILE A 47 -13.77 -4.88 -10.16
N ASP A 48 -14.49 -5.39 -9.15
CA ASP A 48 -15.83 -5.99 -9.33
C ASP A 48 -16.80 -4.98 -9.96
N GLY A 49 -16.76 -3.73 -9.49
CA GLY A 49 -17.58 -2.64 -10.00
C GLY A 49 -17.07 -1.99 -11.29
N LYS A 50 -15.89 -2.35 -11.79
CA LYS A 50 -15.17 -1.67 -12.89
C LYS A 50 -15.10 -0.15 -12.68
N LEU A 51 -14.82 0.27 -11.44
CA LEU A 51 -14.92 1.68 -11.07
C LEU A 51 -13.81 2.52 -11.72
N ILE A 52 -12.60 1.98 -11.83
CA ILE A 52 -11.48 2.67 -12.47
C ILE A 52 -11.76 2.84 -13.96
N GLU A 53 -12.26 1.81 -14.64
CA GLU A 53 -12.63 1.85 -16.05
C GLU A 53 -13.75 2.89 -16.28
N LYS A 54 -14.79 2.88 -15.45
CA LYS A 54 -15.88 3.88 -15.51
C LYS A 54 -15.40 5.31 -15.29
N GLN A 55 -14.44 5.51 -14.39
CA GLN A 55 -13.84 6.84 -14.18
C GLN A 55 -12.96 7.23 -15.38
N GLY A 56 -12.24 6.28 -15.98
CA GLY A 56 -11.49 6.50 -17.22
C GLY A 56 -12.39 6.98 -18.37
N GLU A 57 -13.52 6.31 -18.57
CA GLU A 57 -14.53 6.73 -19.58
C GLU A 57 -15.04 8.15 -19.33
N LYS A 58 -15.39 8.49 -18.07
CA LYS A 58 -15.82 9.86 -17.69
C LYS A 58 -14.74 10.93 -17.99
N LEU A 59 -13.47 10.55 -17.91
CA LEU A 59 -12.33 11.44 -18.22
C LEU A 59 -11.96 11.44 -19.72
N GLY A 60 -12.73 10.73 -20.57
CA GLY A 60 -12.46 10.63 -22.00
C GLY A 60 -11.29 9.71 -22.33
N LEU A 61 -10.98 8.74 -21.47
CA LEU A 61 -9.98 7.71 -21.65
C LEU A 61 -10.69 6.37 -21.95
N ALA A 62 -11.25 6.26 -23.14
CA ALA A 62 -11.96 5.05 -23.58
C ALA A 62 -11.00 3.84 -23.63
N GLY A 63 -11.53 2.67 -23.25
CA GLY A 63 -10.77 1.42 -23.23
C GLY A 63 -9.82 1.29 -22.04
N THR A 64 -10.03 2.05 -20.97
CA THR A 64 -9.32 1.86 -19.70
C THR A 64 -9.46 0.42 -19.22
N LYS A 65 -8.33 -0.17 -18.81
CA LYS A 65 -8.23 -1.54 -18.28
C LYS A 65 -7.43 -1.55 -17.00
N VAL A 66 -7.77 -2.48 -16.12
CA VAL A 66 -7.03 -2.72 -14.88
C VAL A 66 -6.48 -4.14 -14.86
N GLU A 67 -5.17 -4.25 -14.67
CA GLU A 67 -4.49 -5.52 -14.43
C GLU A 67 -4.04 -5.58 -12.99
N VAL A 68 -4.33 -6.68 -12.29
CA VAL A 68 -3.98 -6.85 -10.88
C VAL A 68 -3.03 -8.02 -10.70
N ALA A 69 -1.93 -7.75 -10.00
CA ALA A 69 -1.00 -8.76 -9.53
C ALA A 69 -1.07 -8.89 -8.01
N THR A 70 -1.21 -10.12 -7.49
CA THR A 70 -1.07 -10.38 -6.06
C THR A 70 0.36 -10.83 -5.77
N ILE A 71 1.11 -10.00 -5.05
CA ILE A 71 2.54 -10.20 -4.76
C ILE A 71 2.71 -10.32 -3.24
N ALA A 72 3.12 -11.49 -2.76
CA ALA A 72 3.19 -11.81 -1.33
C ALA A 72 4.25 -11.01 -0.54
N SER A 73 5.27 -10.47 -1.22
CA SER A 73 6.40 -9.77 -0.60
C SER A 73 6.39 -8.27 -0.95
N GLY A 74 6.49 -7.42 0.08
CA GLY A 74 6.63 -5.97 -0.11
C GLY A 74 7.90 -5.58 -0.88
N ALA A 75 8.99 -6.33 -0.76
CA ALA A 75 10.21 -6.10 -1.54
C ALA A 75 9.96 -6.33 -3.03
N ALA A 76 9.29 -7.43 -3.39
CA ALA A 76 8.97 -7.74 -4.78
C ALA A 76 7.97 -6.72 -5.38
N VAL A 77 7.03 -6.19 -4.58
CA VAL A 77 6.15 -5.08 -5.00
C VAL A 77 6.98 -3.84 -5.35
N ASN A 78 7.98 -3.51 -4.53
CA ASN A 78 8.86 -2.37 -4.78
C ASN A 78 9.69 -2.53 -6.05
N ASP A 79 10.28 -3.71 -6.26
CA ASP A 79 11.08 -3.99 -7.44
C ASP A 79 10.22 -3.91 -8.71
N ALA A 80 8.98 -4.42 -8.66
CA ALA A 80 8.02 -4.31 -9.76
C ALA A 80 7.63 -2.85 -10.06
N LEU A 81 7.47 -2.00 -9.03
CA LEU A 81 7.18 -0.58 -9.24
C LEU A 81 8.38 0.18 -9.82
N ILE A 82 9.58 -0.05 -9.27
CA ILE A 82 10.82 0.61 -9.75
C ILE A 82 11.14 0.21 -11.19
N SER A 83 10.98 -1.08 -11.54
CA SER A 83 11.21 -1.57 -12.92
C SER A 83 10.15 -1.12 -13.93
N GLY A 84 8.99 -0.64 -13.45
CA GLY A 84 7.86 -0.28 -14.29
C GLY A 84 6.99 -1.46 -14.73
N SER A 85 7.16 -2.61 -14.12
CA SER A 85 6.27 -3.78 -14.34
C SER A 85 4.87 -3.54 -13.80
N ILE A 86 4.73 -2.66 -12.79
CA ILE A 86 3.47 -2.14 -12.28
C ILE A 86 3.49 -0.61 -12.24
N ASP A 87 2.33 0.01 -12.21
CA ASP A 87 2.14 1.46 -12.20
C ASP A 87 1.75 1.98 -10.83
N VAL A 88 0.95 1.20 -10.11
CA VAL A 88 0.50 1.50 -8.76
C VAL A 88 0.78 0.30 -7.84
N ALA A 89 1.39 0.58 -6.72
CA ALA A 89 1.61 -0.39 -5.66
C ALA A 89 0.67 -0.11 -4.49
N MET A 90 0.09 -1.16 -3.91
CA MET A 90 -0.65 -1.07 -2.64
C MET A 90 0.10 -1.87 -1.58
N ALA A 91 0.75 -1.17 -0.66
CA ALA A 91 1.55 -1.79 0.40
C ALA A 91 1.70 -0.85 1.62
N GLY A 92 2.54 -1.23 2.57
CA GLY A 92 2.71 -0.52 3.84
C GLY A 92 3.23 0.92 3.70
N SER A 93 2.72 1.84 4.52
CA SER A 93 3.14 3.25 4.52
C SER A 93 4.64 3.45 4.80
N THR A 94 5.26 2.57 5.56
CA THR A 94 6.72 2.59 5.82
C THR A 94 7.54 2.17 4.60
N VAL A 95 6.96 1.32 3.76
CA VAL A 95 7.55 0.93 2.48
C VAL A 95 7.57 2.13 1.53
N LEU A 96 6.45 2.87 1.46
CA LEU A 96 6.39 4.14 0.73
C LEU A 96 7.46 5.12 1.23
N ALA A 97 7.58 5.35 2.55
CA ALA A 97 8.55 6.28 3.12
C ALA A 97 10.01 5.94 2.72
N ASN A 98 10.34 4.65 2.70
CA ASN A 98 11.66 4.18 2.25
C ASN A 98 11.88 4.45 0.75
N LEU A 99 10.90 4.15 -0.09
CA LEU A 99 10.99 4.41 -1.53
C LEU A 99 11.05 5.90 -1.83
N TRP A 100 10.25 6.71 -1.17
CA TRP A 100 10.28 8.17 -1.29
C TRP A 100 11.70 8.71 -1.02
N ASP A 101 12.34 8.29 0.09
CA ASP A 101 13.70 8.73 0.42
C ASP A 101 14.73 8.30 -0.65
N ARG A 102 14.64 7.07 -1.13
CA ARG A 102 15.58 6.50 -2.11
C ARG A 102 15.42 7.07 -3.52
N THR A 103 14.24 7.59 -3.87
CA THR A 103 13.92 8.05 -5.23
C THR A 103 13.91 9.58 -5.36
N ARG A 104 14.22 10.30 -4.29
CA ARG A 104 14.29 11.78 -4.30
C ARG A 104 15.21 12.32 -5.41
N GLY A 105 14.71 13.37 -6.10
CA GLY A 105 15.44 14.02 -7.19
C GLY A 105 15.58 13.18 -8.46
N ARG A 106 14.84 12.08 -8.56
CA ARG A 106 14.77 11.20 -9.73
C ARG A 106 13.31 11.03 -10.15
N ASP A 107 12.88 9.80 -10.46
CA ASP A 107 11.47 9.47 -10.65
C ASP A 107 10.86 9.19 -9.25
N GLU A 108 10.48 10.26 -8.56
CA GLU A 108 10.04 10.19 -7.17
C GLU A 108 8.81 9.29 -7.01
N ILE A 109 8.86 8.44 -6.00
CA ILE A 109 7.72 7.61 -5.61
C ILE A 109 7.00 8.31 -4.47
N LYS A 110 5.68 8.55 -4.67
CA LYS A 110 4.81 9.21 -3.69
C LYS A 110 3.48 8.47 -3.55
N GLY A 111 2.86 8.67 -2.39
CA GLY A 111 1.52 8.16 -2.11
C GLY A 111 0.47 8.83 -3.00
N MET A 112 -0.39 8.02 -3.59
CA MET A 112 -1.59 8.47 -4.28
C MET A 112 -2.70 8.77 -3.26
N MET A 113 -2.87 7.87 -2.27
CA MET A 113 -3.84 7.99 -1.18
C MET A 113 -3.59 6.93 -0.10
N ALA A 114 -4.15 7.12 1.09
CA ALA A 114 -4.32 6.03 2.03
C ALA A 114 -5.42 5.07 1.52
N ILE A 115 -5.41 3.85 2.00
CA ILE A 115 -6.39 2.81 1.64
C ILE A 115 -7.06 2.25 2.89
N ALA A 116 -6.25 1.84 3.87
CA ALA A 116 -6.78 1.23 5.08
C ALA A 116 -5.91 1.54 6.29
N ASP A 117 -6.57 1.92 7.36
CA ASP A 117 -6.04 1.89 8.71
C ASP A 117 -6.38 0.53 9.31
N THR A 118 -5.39 -0.20 9.80
CA THR A 118 -5.60 -1.48 10.49
C THR A 118 -4.42 -1.77 11.40
N PRO A 119 -4.65 -2.30 12.60
CA PRO A 119 -3.58 -2.66 13.51
C PRO A 119 -2.86 -3.92 13.05
N ILE A 120 -1.63 -4.06 13.53
CA ILE A 120 -0.85 -5.30 13.47
C ILE A 120 -0.93 -5.95 14.85
N TYR A 121 -1.38 -7.20 14.90
CA TYR A 121 -1.39 -8.00 16.13
C TYR A 121 -0.24 -8.99 16.12
N PHE A 122 0.41 -9.13 17.25
CA PHE A 122 1.37 -10.19 17.49
C PHE A 122 0.68 -11.27 18.28
N ASN A 123 0.33 -12.35 17.60
CA ASN A 123 -0.40 -13.48 18.15
C ASN A 123 0.53 -14.67 18.38
N THR A 124 0.36 -15.39 19.48
CA THR A 124 1.18 -16.57 19.81
C THR A 124 0.32 -17.75 20.28
N VAL A 125 0.77 -18.97 19.98
CA VAL A 125 0.23 -20.24 20.51
C VAL A 125 1.03 -20.73 21.72
N ASP A 126 2.22 -20.18 21.97
CA ASP A 126 3.08 -20.64 23.07
C ASP A 126 2.62 -20.05 24.42
N PRO A 127 2.17 -20.87 25.39
CA PRO A 127 1.72 -20.40 26.69
C PRO A 127 2.81 -19.70 27.51
N ARG A 128 4.09 -19.91 27.20
CA ARG A 128 5.24 -19.29 27.84
C ARG A 128 5.37 -17.81 27.45
N ILE A 129 5.00 -17.47 26.19
CA ILE A 129 5.16 -16.12 25.66
C ILE A 129 3.94 -15.29 26.01
N LYS A 130 4.04 -14.38 26.97
CA LYS A 130 2.97 -13.45 27.42
C LYS A 130 3.19 -12.03 26.90
N SER A 131 4.42 -11.71 26.53
CA SER A 131 4.86 -10.43 25.98
C SER A 131 6.09 -10.63 25.08
N ILE A 132 6.53 -9.59 24.38
CA ILE A 132 7.78 -9.65 23.58
C ILE A 132 9.03 -9.87 24.47
N ARG A 133 8.94 -9.63 25.78
CA ARG A 133 10.04 -9.86 26.74
C ARG A 133 10.34 -11.34 26.94
N ASP A 134 9.37 -12.21 26.66
CA ASP A 134 9.48 -13.65 26.86
C ASP A 134 10.06 -14.39 25.63
N LEU A 135 10.27 -13.63 24.52
CA LEU A 135 10.89 -14.18 23.32
C LEU A 135 12.38 -14.48 23.54
N THR A 136 12.81 -15.65 23.14
CA THR A 136 14.19 -16.15 23.25
C THR A 136 14.79 -16.38 21.86
N SER A 137 16.07 -16.71 21.78
CA SER A 137 16.78 -17.03 20.52
C SER A 137 16.18 -18.25 19.77
N GLU A 138 15.44 -19.11 20.46
CA GLU A 138 14.78 -20.28 19.87
C GLU A 138 13.43 -19.97 19.22
N ASP A 139 12.85 -18.81 19.53
CA ASP A 139 11.53 -18.43 19.03
C ASP A 139 11.64 -17.81 17.64
N ARG A 140 10.59 -17.94 16.83
CA ARG A 140 10.47 -17.28 15.53
C ARG A 140 9.14 -16.53 15.47
N VAL A 141 9.24 -15.30 14.94
CA VAL A 141 8.12 -14.40 14.69
C VAL A 141 7.90 -14.28 13.20
N ALA A 142 6.85 -14.90 12.68
CA ALA A 142 6.47 -14.76 11.28
C ALA A 142 5.93 -13.35 10.99
N MET A 143 6.28 -12.77 9.85
CA MET A 143 5.74 -11.50 9.35
C MET A 143 5.90 -11.40 7.83
N THR A 144 5.13 -10.53 7.16
CA THR A 144 5.03 -10.49 5.70
C THR A 144 6.29 -10.09 4.94
N ALA A 145 7.26 -9.50 5.59
CA ALA A 145 8.58 -9.25 5.04
C ALA A 145 9.55 -8.83 6.15
N GLY A 146 10.85 -8.86 5.84
CA GLY A 146 11.88 -8.52 6.82
C GLY A 146 11.95 -7.02 7.19
N ARG A 147 13.12 -6.60 7.58
CA ARG A 147 13.51 -5.37 8.31
C ARG A 147 13.00 -4.01 7.80
N GLY A 148 12.25 -3.90 6.72
CA GLY A 148 11.77 -2.61 6.16
C GLY A 148 10.27 -2.39 6.30
N THR A 149 9.55 -3.36 6.82
CA THR A 149 8.09 -3.32 6.90
C THR A 149 7.60 -2.68 8.20
N GLN A 150 6.35 -2.26 8.18
CA GLN A 150 5.69 -1.70 9.37
C GLN A 150 5.63 -2.72 10.52
N HIS A 151 5.48 -4.03 10.21
CA HIS A 151 5.54 -5.11 11.19
C HIS A 151 6.88 -5.13 11.94
N ALA A 152 7.99 -5.09 11.22
CA ALA A 152 9.32 -5.06 11.82
C ALA A 152 9.59 -3.77 12.59
N LEU A 153 9.13 -2.61 12.07
CA LEU A 153 9.28 -1.34 12.79
C LEU A 153 8.50 -1.33 14.10
N VAL A 154 7.26 -1.83 14.11
CA VAL A 154 6.46 -1.97 15.34
C VAL A 154 7.18 -2.85 16.36
N LEU A 155 7.75 -3.98 15.92
CA LEU A 155 8.52 -4.85 16.82
C LEU A 155 9.75 -4.13 17.40
N GLN A 156 10.48 -3.37 16.57
CA GLN A 156 11.64 -2.60 17.02
C GLN A 156 11.26 -1.44 17.96
N MET A 157 10.16 -0.72 17.67
CA MET A 157 9.65 0.32 18.57
C MET A 157 9.29 -0.27 19.94
N ALA A 158 8.55 -1.38 19.94
CA ALA A 158 8.21 -2.09 21.16
C ALA A 158 9.45 -2.65 21.89
N ALA A 159 10.45 -3.13 21.16
CA ALA A 159 11.71 -3.60 21.75
C ALA A 159 12.51 -2.44 22.38
N ALA A 160 12.50 -1.25 21.76
CA ALA A 160 13.09 -0.05 22.34
C ALA A 160 12.44 0.32 23.68
N ASP A 161 11.11 0.25 23.77
CA ASP A 161 10.38 0.52 25.00
C ASP A 161 10.60 -0.57 26.06
N ALA A 162 10.68 -1.84 25.60
CA ALA A 162 10.82 -2.97 26.52
C ALA A 162 12.25 -3.14 27.05
N PHE A 163 13.27 -2.94 26.23
CA PHE A 163 14.67 -3.29 26.51
C PHE A 163 15.63 -2.10 26.47
N GLY A 164 15.12 -0.89 26.19
CA GLY A 164 15.91 0.32 25.98
C GLY A 164 16.32 0.51 24.51
N TRP A 165 16.58 1.77 24.15
CA TRP A 165 16.85 2.19 22.77
C TRP A 165 17.99 1.42 22.08
N ASP A 166 19.06 1.13 22.81
CA ASP A 166 20.22 0.43 22.23
C ASP A 166 19.94 -1.03 21.90
N ASN A 167 18.93 -1.60 22.52
CA ASN A 167 18.44 -2.96 22.30
C ASN A 167 17.23 -3.07 21.36
N ARG A 168 16.87 -2.01 20.65
CA ARG A 168 15.70 -1.97 19.74
C ARG A 168 15.71 -3.05 18.67
N THR A 169 16.86 -3.53 18.27
CA THR A 169 17.04 -4.57 17.25
C THR A 169 17.22 -5.98 17.80
N LYS A 170 17.13 -6.15 19.14
CA LYS A 170 17.35 -7.41 19.83
C LYS A 170 16.53 -8.57 19.30
N LEU A 171 15.32 -8.28 18.79
CA LEU A 171 14.38 -9.29 18.29
C LEU A 171 14.41 -9.46 16.76
N ASP A 172 15.25 -8.72 16.03
CA ASP A 172 15.30 -8.74 14.56
C ASP A 172 15.64 -10.13 14.01
N ASP A 173 16.58 -10.81 14.62
CA ASP A 173 17.07 -12.13 14.16
C ASP A 173 16.05 -13.27 14.43
N LEU A 174 15.02 -12.99 15.22
CA LEU A 174 13.90 -13.91 15.44
C LEU A 174 12.84 -13.84 14.32
N THR A 175 12.90 -12.83 13.45
CA THR A 175 11.88 -12.61 12.42
C THR A 175 12.09 -13.51 11.21
N VAL A 176 11.00 -14.10 10.72
CA VAL A 176 10.97 -14.91 9.49
C VAL A 176 9.94 -14.36 8.52
N SER A 177 10.30 -14.30 7.24
CA SER A 177 9.43 -13.76 6.19
C SER A 177 8.46 -14.84 5.71
N MET A 178 7.14 -14.59 5.84
CA MET A 178 6.07 -15.45 5.36
C MET A 178 4.90 -14.60 4.85
N SER A 179 4.12 -15.12 3.89
CA SER A 179 2.81 -14.53 3.59
C SER A 179 1.87 -14.70 4.79
N HIS A 180 0.86 -13.86 4.94
CA HIS A 180 -0.11 -14.05 6.05
C HIS A 180 -0.81 -15.41 6.02
N PRO A 181 -1.27 -15.96 4.87
CA PRO A 181 -1.81 -17.31 4.82
C PRO A 181 -0.84 -18.38 5.33
N ASP A 182 0.45 -18.29 4.93
CA ASP A 182 1.49 -19.23 5.38
C ASP A 182 1.80 -19.05 6.87
N GLY A 183 1.82 -17.79 7.35
CA GLY A 183 1.99 -17.46 8.77
C GLY A 183 0.88 -18.06 9.65
N VAL A 184 -0.38 -17.95 9.23
CA VAL A 184 -1.53 -18.59 9.91
C VAL A 184 -1.35 -20.12 9.94
N ALA A 185 -1.02 -20.72 8.80
CA ALA A 185 -0.82 -22.17 8.72
C ALA A 185 0.33 -22.63 9.62
N ALA A 186 1.46 -21.91 9.62
CA ALA A 186 2.61 -22.21 10.46
C ALA A 186 2.28 -22.08 11.96
N LEU A 187 1.61 -21.00 12.36
CA LEU A 187 1.21 -20.76 13.74
C LEU A 187 0.26 -21.87 14.27
N LEU A 188 -0.78 -22.19 13.50
CA LEU A 188 -1.84 -23.11 13.93
C LEU A 188 -1.44 -24.59 13.83
N SER A 189 -0.46 -24.92 12.98
CA SER A 189 0.04 -26.32 12.85
C SER A 189 0.69 -26.85 14.12
N GLY A 190 1.06 -25.96 15.08
CA GLY A 190 1.79 -26.35 16.29
C GLY A 190 3.23 -26.79 16.03
N GLY A 191 3.76 -26.51 14.85
CA GLY A 191 5.15 -26.80 14.48
C GLY A 191 6.16 -26.07 15.39
N ALA A 192 7.34 -26.68 15.59
CA ALA A 192 8.29 -26.22 16.60
C ALA A 192 8.89 -24.83 16.36
N GLN A 193 8.89 -24.32 15.11
CA GLN A 193 9.68 -23.14 14.76
C GLN A 193 8.91 -21.81 14.86
N VAL A 194 7.69 -21.69 14.29
CA VAL A 194 6.91 -20.44 14.29
C VAL A 194 5.83 -20.52 15.34
N LYS A 195 6.00 -19.83 16.45
CA LYS A 195 5.03 -19.77 17.55
C LYS A 195 4.38 -18.40 17.72
N THR A 196 4.85 -17.41 16.98
CA THR A 196 4.32 -16.04 17.00
C THR A 196 4.18 -15.54 15.57
N HIS A 197 3.06 -14.86 15.26
CA HIS A 197 2.84 -14.23 13.96
C HIS A 197 2.40 -12.78 14.15
N ALA A 198 3.09 -11.88 13.45
CA ALA A 198 2.68 -10.49 13.32
C ALA A 198 1.71 -10.38 12.14
N THR A 199 0.45 -10.18 12.41
CA THR A 199 -0.65 -10.38 11.46
C THR A 199 -1.64 -9.22 11.43
N THR A 200 -2.50 -9.21 10.43
CA THR A 200 -3.56 -8.21 10.21
C THR A 200 -4.90 -8.88 9.92
N VAL A 201 -5.97 -8.10 9.82
CA VAL A 201 -7.29 -8.63 9.46
C VAL A 201 -7.32 -9.18 8.01
N PRO A 202 -8.00 -10.28 7.74
CA PRO A 202 -8.85 -11.06 8.64
C PRO A 202 -8.09 -12.20 9.34
N PHE A 203 -6.78 -12.29 9.17
CA PHE A 203 -5.94 -13.37 9.71
C PHE A 203 -5.90 -13.34 11.23
N ILE A 204 -6.01 -12.15 11.86
CA ILE A 204 -6.17 -11.99 13.30
C ILE A 204 -7.33 -12.88 13.80
N GLN A 205 -8.50 -12.79 13.17
CA GLN A 205 -9.69 -13.53 13.58
C GLN A 205 -9.55 -15.03 13.30
N MET A 206 -8.90 -15.38 12.19
CA MET A 206 -8.62 -16.79 11.88
C MET A 206 -7.73 -17.44 12.94
N GLU A 207 -6.73 -16.71 13.44
CA GLU A 207 -5.84 -17.19 14.50
C GLU A 207 -6.53 -17.23 15.85
N LEU A 208 -7.24 -16.17 16.24
CA LEU A 208 -7.92 -16.08 17.53
C LEU A 208 -9.15 -17.01 17.65
N ALA A 209 -9.61 -17.62 16.56
CA ALA A 209 -10.59 -18.70 16.60
C ALA A 209 -10.03 -19.97 17.28
N ASP A 210 -8.72 -20.18 17.30
CA ASP A 210 -8.06 -21.24 18.04
C ASP A 210 -7.81 -20.78 19.50
N LYS A 211 -8.41 -21.47 20.45
CA LYS A 211 -8.32 -21.13 21.89
C LYS A 211 -6.89 -21.15 22.46
N ARG A 212 -5.93 -21.74 21.75
CA ARG A 212 -4.51 -21.72 22.13
C ARG A 212 -3.87 -20.36 21.85
N VAL A 213 -4.42 -19.63 20.86
CA VAL A 213 -3.85 -18.36 20.40
C VAL A 213 -4.27 -17.22 21.31
N ARG A 214 -3.33 -16.33 21.58
CA ARG A 214 -3.57 -15.05 22.26
C ARG A 214 -2.72 -13.94 21.66
N THR A 215 -3.19 -12.72 21.76
CA THR A 215 -2.46 -11.52 21.40
C THR A 215 -1.51 -11.13 22.54
N ILE A 216 -0.26 -10.86 22.22
CA ILE A 216 0.76 -10.38 23.15
C ILE A 216 1.14 -8.91 22.95
N MET A 217 0.77 -8.33 21.81
CA MET A 217 1.06 -6.93 21.48
C MET A 217 0.19 -6.47 20.30
N LYS A 218 -0.20 -5.21 20.31
CA LYS A 218 -0.87 -4.53 19.20
C LYS A 218 -0.06 -3.31 18.76
N SER A 219 0.02 -3.05 17.47
CA SER A 219 0.71 -1.87 16.95
C SER A 219 0.06 -0.57 17.41
N SER A 220 -1.27 -0.54 17.58
CA SER A 220 -1.99 0.62 18.12
C SER A 220 -1.49 1.07 19.49
N ASP A 221 -1.11 0.11 20.34
CA ASP A 221 -0.58 0.42 21.68
C ASP A 221 0.83 1.03 21.57
N VAL A 222 1.63 0.57 20.59
CA VAL A 222 3.00 1.03 20.37
C VAL A 222 3.05 2.44 19.77
N VAL A 223 2.13 2.76 18.84
CA VAL A 223 2.15 4.07 18.14
C VAL A 223 1.10 5.05 18.65
N GLY A 224 0.35 4.68 19.69
CA GLY A 224 -0.62 5.54 20.37
C GLY A 224 -1.94 5.69 19.61
N GLY A 225 -2.40 4.65 18.90
CA GLY A 225 -3.72 4.61 18.26
C GLY A 225 -3.76 4.07 16.85
N ARG A 226 -4.92 4.24 16.21
CA ARG A 226 -5.16 3.83 14.82
C ARG A 226 -4.18 4.52 13.86
N HIS A 227 -3.69 3.79 12.89
CA HIS A 227 -2.70 4.28 11.93
C HIS A 227 -2.90 3.65 10.56
N THR A 228 -2.52 4.37 9.51
CA THR A 228 -2.54 3.85 8.15
C THR A 228 -1.50 2.75 7.99
N LEU A 229 -1.96 1.56 7.63
CA LEU A 229 -1.11 0.46 7.24
C LEU A 229 -0.92 0.47 5.73
N ILE A 230 -2.00 0.46 4.94
CA ILE A 230 -1.92 0.33 3.48
C ILE A 230 -2.15 1.68 2.80
N VAL A 231 -1.26 1.98 1.87
CA VAL A 231 -1.32 3.13 0.98
C VAL A 231 -1.21 2.67 -0.48
N ALA A 232 -1.88 3.37 -1.39
CA ALA A 232 -1.62 3.29 -2.82
C ALA A 232 -0.54 4.32 -3.15
N TYR A 233 0.49 3.93 -3.94
CA TYR A 233 1.57 4.82 -4.33
C TYR A 233 2.08 4.50 -5.73
N SER A 234 2.67 5.49 -6.37
CA SER A 234 3.17 5.35 -7.73
C SER A 234 4.39 6.24 -7.99
N ARG A 235 4.96 6.11 -9.20
CA ARG A 235 6.05 6.97 -9.68
C ARG A 235 5.49 8.31 -10.17
N ASP A 236 6.25 9.39 -9.99
CA ASP A 236 5.93 10.71 -10.52
C ASP A 236 5.80 10.70 -12.05
N SER A 237 6.64 9.89 -12.72
CA SER A 237 6.56 9.69 -14.18
C SER A 237 5.23 9.09 -14.63
N PHE A 238 4.60 8.22 -13.84
CA PHE A 238 3.27 7.69 -14.18
C PHE A 238 2.21 8.78 -14.12
N LEU A 239 2.18 9.59 -13.06
CA LEU A 239 1.28 10.74 -12.94
C LEU A 239 1.48 11.72 -14.12
N LYS A 240 2.73 12.09 -14.42
CA LYS A 240 3.04 13.07 -15.47
C LYS A 240 2.69 12.60 -16.86
N LYS A 241 2.97 11.34 -17.18
CA LYS A 241 2.71 10.76 -18.51
C LYS A 241 1.24 10.39 -18.71
N ASN A 242 0.56 9.95 -17.65
CA ASN A 242 -0.79 9.39 -17.71
C ASN A 242 -1.74 10.07 -16.69
N PRO A 243 -1.89 11.42 -16.69
CA PRO A 243 -2.64 12.12 -15.65
C PRO A 243 -4.10 11.68 -15.56
N LYS A 244 -4.76 11.40 -16.67
CA LYS A 244 -6.14 10.90 -16.68
C LYS A 244 -6.26 9.50 -16.12
N LEU A 245 -5.32 8.60 -16.43
CA LEU A 245 -5.32 7.23 -15.91
C LEU A 245 -5.02 7.21 -14.40
N TYR A 246 -4.10 8.07 -13.96
CA TYR A 246 -3.84 8.30 -12.53
C TYR A 246 -5.10 8.81 -11.82
N GLU A 247 -5.77 9.82 -12.37
CA GLU A 247 -7.00 10.39 -11.82
C GLU A 247 -8.15 9.35 -11.78
N ALA A 248 -8.31 8.57 -12.86
CA ALA A 248 -9.29 7.48 -12.92
C ALA A 248 -9.03 6.43 -11.83
N THR A 249 -7.75 6.08 -11.61
CA THR A 249 -7.37 5.12 -10.57
C THR A 249 -7.67 5.68 -9.17
N TYR A 250 -7.29 6.93 -8.90
CA TYR A 250 -7.59 7.59 -7.62
C TYR A 250 -9.09 7.66 -7.36
N LYS A 251 -9.87 8.15 -8.33
CA LYS A 251 -11.33 8.28 -8.20
C LYS A 251 -12.02 6.93 -8.06
N GLY A 252 -11.60 5.91 -8.81
CA GLY A 252 -12.18 4.56 -8.72
C GLY A 252 -11.91 3.91 -7.37
N LEU A 253 -10.72 4.08 -6.80
CA LEU A 253 -10.40 3.60 -5.45
C LEU A 253 -11.15 4.40 -4.37
N SER A 254 -11.30 5.72 -4.53
CA SER A 254 -12.08 6.55 -3.60
C SER A 254 -13.55 6.16 -3.61
N GLU A 255 -14.15 5.97 -4.78
CA GLU A 255 -15.55 5.51 -4.94
C GLU A 255 -15.74 4.11 -4.31
N ALA A 256 -14.75 3.22 -4.44
CA ALA A 256 -14.77 1.92 -3.79
C ALA A 256 -14.78 2.02 -2.25
N ILE A 257 -14.02 2.94 -1.68
CA ILE A 257 -14.04 3.23 -0.24
C ILE A 257 -15.43 3.71 0.19
N ASP A 258 -16.03 4.63 -0.56
CA ASP A 258 -17.37 5.15 -0.26
C ASP A 258 -18.43 4.04 -0.31
N ILE A 259 -18.36 3.14 -1.32
CA ILE A 259 -19.25 1.98 -1.44
C ILE A 259 -19.12 1.04 -0.23
N ILE A 260 -17.89 0.73 0.20
CA ILE A 260 -17.66 -0.12 1.37
C ILE A 260 -18.25 0.51 2.64
N ASN A 261 -18.00 1.81 2.83
CA ASN A 261 -18.46 2.52 4.00
C ASN A 261 -20.00 2.66 4.03
N ALA A 262 -20.65 2.74 2.86
CA ALA A 262 -22.10 2.79 2.73
C ALA A 262 -22.78 1.43 2.94
N ASP A 263 -22.19 0.33 2.46
CA ASP A 263 -22.75 -1.02 2.57
C ASP A 263 -21.67 -2.06 2.89
N LYS A 264 -21.36 -2.16 4.18
CA LYS A 264 -20.41 -3.15 4.71
C LYS A 264 -20.88 -4.59 4.50
N SER A 265 -22.21 -4.82 4.40
CA SER A 265 -22.78 -6.15 4.18
C SER A 265 -22.50 -6.66 2.78
N ALA A 266 -22.76 -5.86 1.75
CA ALA A 266 -22.42 -6.22 0.38
C ALA A 266 -20.91 -6.35 0.18
N ALA A 267 -20.12 -5.48 0.83
CA ALA A 267 -18.66 -5.54 0.81
C ALA A 267 -18.11 -6.84 1.43
N ALA A 268 -18.73 -7.33 2.52
CA ALA A 268 -18.37 -8.61 3.15
C ALA A 268 -18.65 -9.79 2.21
N ASP A 269 -19.82 -9.83 1.58
CA ASP A 269 -20.18 -10.87 0.60
C ASP A 269 -19.20 -10.90 -0.58
N LEU A 270 -18.85 -9.71 -1.09
CA LEU A 270 -17.90 -9.59 -2.18
C LEU A 270 -16.51 -10.09 -1.77
N PHE A 271 -16.02 -9.69 -0.58
CA PHE A 271 -14.72 -10.15 -0.07
C PHE A 271 -14.67 -11.68 0.02
N ILE A 272 -15.68 -12.31 0.61
CA ILE A 272 -15.76 -13.76 0.76
C ILE A 272 -15.73 -14.46 -0.61
N ARG A 273 -16.53 -13.96 -1.55
CA ARG A 273 -16.62 -14.51 -2.91
C ARG A 273 -15.31 -14.37 -3.68
N ALA A 274 -14.70 -13.18 -3.65
CA ALA A 274 -13.49 -12.87 -4.41
C ALA A 274 -12.25 -13.58 -3.86
N THR A 275 -12.15 -13.74 -2.54
CA THR A 275 -10.97 -14.32 -1.88
C THR A 275 -11.13 -15.78 -1.49
N LYS A 276 -12.34 -16.35 -1.65
CA LYS A 276 -12.69 -17.68 -1.14
C LYS A 276 -12.40 -17.80 0.37
N SER A 277 -12.69 -16.72 1.11
CA SER A 277 -12.45 -16.66 2.55
C SER A 277 -13.16 -17.81 3.28
N LYS A 278 -12.49 -18.38 4.28
CA LYS A 278 -13.08 -19.40 5.17
C LYS A 278 -13.90 -18.78 6.31
N LEU A 279 -13.82 -17.47 6.50
CA LEU A 279 -14.62 -16.75 7.50
C LEU A 279 -16.06 -16.59 7.00
N THR A 280 -16.99 -16.64 7.94
CA THR A 280 -18.40 -16.39 7.64
C THR A 280 -18.65 -14.89 7.40
N LYS A 281 -19.82 -14.58 6.85
CA LYS A 281 -20.24 -13.19 6.64
C LYS A 281 -20.29 -12.42 7.96
N GLU A 282 -20.81 -13.04 9.02
CA GLU A 282 -20.92 -12.44 10.34
C GLU A 282 -19.53 -12.10 10.90
N GLN A 283 -18.53 -12.96 10.69
CA GLN A 283 -17.15 -12.72 11.12
C GLN A 283 -16.52 -11.56 10.36
N ILE A 284 -16.70 -11.49 9.03
CA ILE A 284 -16.21 -10.36 8.24
C ILE A 284 -16.95 -9.07 8.59
N MET A 285 -18.27 -9.13 8.80
CA MET A 285 -19.07 -7.98 9.23
C MET A 285 -18.63 -7.44 10.60
N ALA A 286 -18.29 -8.32 11.53
CA ALA A 286 -17.77 -7.92 12.85
C ALA A 286 -16.45 -7.13 12.68
N ILE A 287 -15.57 -7.56 11.78
CA ILE A 287 -14.34 -6.81 11.48
C ILE A 287 -14.66 -5.44 10.84
N LEU A 288 -15.49 -5.43 9.80
CA LEU A 288 -15.81 -4.21 9.06
C LEU A 288 -16.58 -3.18 9.90
N SER A 289 -17.27 -3.62 10.95
CA SER A 289 -18.03 -2.76 11.86
C SER A 289 -17.19 -2.18 12.99
N ASP A 290 -16.00 -2.72 13.22
CA ASP A 290 -15.06 -2.26 14.25
C ASP A 290 -13.96 -1.40 13.61
N GLU A 291 -14.05 -0.08 13.78
CA GLU A 291 -13.08 0.87 13.24
C GLU A 291 -11.68 0.74 13.86
N ASP A 292 -11.55 0.13 15.03
CA ASP A 292 -10.25 -0.19 15.62
C ASP A 292 -9.59 -1.40 14.94
N MET A 293 -10.38 -2.24 14.25
CA MET A 293 -9.89 -3.34 13.45
C MET A 293 -9.58 -2.93 12.01
N ILE A 294 -10.46 -2.14 11.39
CA ILE A 294 -10.24 -1.63 10.05
C ILE A 294 -11.08 -0.39 9.75
N ALA A 295 -10.45 0.62 9.16
CA ALA A 295 -11.16 1.77 8.59
C ALA A 295 -10.61 2.06 7.20
N TYR A 296 -11.49 2.28 6.24
CA TYR A 296 -11.09 2.65 4.88
C TYR A 296 -11.23 4.15 4.68
N SER A 297 -10.14 4.78 4.25
CA SER A 297 -10.08 6.23 4.03
C SER A 297 -8.97 6.58 3.05
N ALA A 298 -9.22 7.59 2.21
CA ALA A 298 -8.17 8.20 1.40
C ALA A 298 -7.19 9.06 2.22
N THR A 299 -7.56 9.41 3.46
CA THR A 299 -6.81 10.29 4.36
C THR A 299 -5.75 9.51 5.13
N PRO A 300 -4.45 9.83 4.98
CA PRO A 300 -3.41 9.21 5.80
C PRO A 300 -3.56 9.55 7.29
N SER A 301 -3.45 8.55 8.13
CA SER A 301 -3.59 8.67 9.58
C SER A 301 -2.31 8.17 10.26
N ARG A 302 -1.73 8.99 11.13
CA ARG A 302 -0.62 8.64 12.02
C ARG A 302 0.55 7.93 11.31
N VAL A 303 0.94 8.43 10.12
CA VAL A 303 2.09 7.90 9.38
C VAL A 303 3.42 8.46 9.90
N MET A 304 3.41 9.67 10.45
CA MET A 304 4.64 10.36 10.89
C MET A 304 5.38 9.69 12.04
N PRO A 305 4.77 9.06 13.05
CA PRO A 305 5.49 8.32 14.08
C PRO A 305 6.45 7.25 13.51
N PHE A 306 6.04 6.56 12.45
CA PHE A 306 6.91 5.59 11.76
C PHE A 306 8.04 6.28 11.02
N VAL A 307 7.75 7.38 10.33
CA VAL A 307 8.76 8.19 9.61
C VAL A 307 9.80 8.73 10.57
N ASP A 308 9.37 9.28 11.70
CA ASP A 308 10.27 9.81 12.74
C ASP A 308 11.18 8.71 13.30
N TYR A 309 10.63 7.52 13.53
CA TYR A 309 11.42 6.38 13.95
C TYR A 309 12.42 5.95 12.86
N MET A 310 12.01 5.94 11.58
CA MET A 310 12.90 5.60 10.46
C MET A 310 14.06 6.61 10.31
N VAL A 311 13.78 7.89 10.48
CA VAL A 311 14.83 8.94 10.50
C VAL A 311 15.77 8.74 11.70
N LYS A 312 15.22 8.57 12.89
CA LYS A 312 16.01 8.39 14.13
C LYS A 312 16.92 7.17 14.08
N THR A 313 16.50 6.12 13.38
CA THR A 313 17.31 4.90 13.19
C THR A 313 18.25 4.95 11.98
N GLY A 314 18.25 6.05 11.21
CA GLY A 314 19.05 6.18 9.99
C GLY A 314 18.56 5.29 8.83
N ARG A 315 17.34 4.75 8.93
CA ARG A 315 16.74 3.90 7.89
C ARG A 315 16.36 4.71 6.65
N ILE A 316 15.92 5.94 6.85
CA ILE A 316 15.78 6.97 5.82
C ILE A 316 16.65 8.17 6.23
N LYS A 317 17.22 8.85 5.23
CA LYS A 317 18.16 9.95 5.43
C LYS A 317 17.45 11.30 5.50
N ASN A 318 16.37 11.44 4.76
CA ASN A 318 15.64 12.69 4.65
C ASN A 318 14.30 12.58 5.41
N LYS A 319 13.97 13.63 6.16
CA LYS A 319 12.66 13.74 6.80
C LYS A 319 11.74 14.57 5.89
N PRO A 320 10.53 14.07 5.54
CA PRO A 320 9.54 14.89 4.83
C PRO A 320 8.98 15.99 5.75
N ASP A 321 8.53 17.10 5.14
CA ASP A 321 7.83 18.18 5.84
C ASP A 321 6.39 17.76 6.16
N GLY A 322 6.25 16.85 7.12
CA GLY A 322 4.99 16.23 7.48
C GLY A 322 4.53 15.17 6.46
N TRP A 323 3.34 14.61 6.69
CA TRP A 323 2.78 13.54 5.86
C TRP A 323 2.57 13.96 4.39
N LYS A 324 2.25 15.24 4.12
CA LYS A 324 2.04 15.77 2.76
C LYS A 324 3.28 15.59 1.88
N GLY A 325 4.47 15.67 2.46
CA GLY A 325 5.72 15.45 1.73
C GLY A 325 5.86 14.04 1.13
N LEU A 326 5.17 13.05 1.70
CA LEU A 326 5.15 11.66 1.21
C LEU A 326 4.11 11.42 0.13
N PHE A 327 3.14 12.30 -0.07
CA PHE A 327 2.00 12.10 -0.95
C PHE A 327 1.97 13.11 -2.08
N PHE A 328 1.32 12.75 -3.20
CA PHE A 328 1.00 13.69 -4.27
C PHE A 328 -0.04 14.72 -3.82
N ALA A 329 -0.09 15.85 -4.51
CA ALA A 329 -0.92 16.99 -4.14
C ALA A 329 -2.43 16.72 -4.12
N ASN A 330 -2.89 15.69 -4.84
CA ASN A 330 -4.31 15.33 -4.93
C ASN A 330 -4.99 14.99 -3.60
N VAL A 331 -4.22 14.74 -2.54
CA VAL A 331 -4.75 14.44 -1.19
C VAL A 331 -4.36 15.50 -0.15
N HIS A 332 -3.69 16.59 -0.55
CA HIS A 332 -3.18 17.58 0.40
C HIS A 332 -4.27 18.40 1.12
N ASP A 333 -5.49 18.43 0.59
CA ASP A 333 -6.64 19.10 1.25
C ASP A 333 -7.28 18.23 2.33
N LEU A 334 -6.89 16.96 2.44
CA LEU A 334 -7.35 16.05 3.48
C LEU A 334 -6.69 16.36 4.83
N LYS A 335 -7.37 16.02 5.93
CA LYS A 335 -6.89 16.24 7.31
C LYS A 335 -6.04 15.05 7.80
N GLY A 336 -4.99 14.71 7.07
CA GLY A 336 -4.09 13.61 7.43
C GLY A 336 -3.10 13.95 8.55
N SER A 337 -2.35 12.91 9.03
CA SER A 337 -1.36 13.07 10.10
C SER A 337 -0.19 12.04 10.03
#